data_6614f33ebb30ca80afcad2fdf3904d78
#
_entry.id   6614f33ebb30ca80afcad2fdf3904d78
#
_cell.length_a   1.000
_cell.length_b   1.000
_cell.length_c   1.000
_cell.angle_alpha   90.00
_cell.angle_beta   90.00
_cell.angle_gamma   90.00
#
_symmetry.space_group_name_H-M   'P 1'
#
loop_
_entity.id
_entity.type
_entity.pdbx_description
1 polymer ?
#
loop_
_entity_poly.entity_id
_entity_poly.type
_entity_poly.pdbx_seq_one_letter_code
_entity_poly.pdbx_strand_id
1 'polypeptide(L)'
;MKDSEILNELTPVAESLLERHLSTTKEWFPHDYVPYGRGRDHESGTTWSPDDADLGGFEIGPEVRSALLVNLLTEDNLPYYFRTVEQLFGKDGAWGTWVRRWTAEEGRHSMAIYGYLMTTRAIDPVELERSRMAQVSGGETPNPPLHEGFIYLALQELATRISHRNTGALLGDPVGYEVMKRVGSDENLHQLFYRDLAAAAIEVDPNTMMIAMEKQVRSFAMPGTGIPDFDRHAALIAKAGIYDLQIHHEQILAPVVLRQWGADKITGLSGDGAAAQERLMKRLATSERVAKRFAERRDAALATA
;
A
#
# COMPACT_ATOMS: atom_id res chain seq x y z
N MET A 1 -3.65 -1.35 -27.60
CA MET A 1 -5.12 -1.61 -27.51
C MET A 1 -5.82 -0.44 -26.84
N LYS A 2 -7.10 -0.16 -27.15
CA LYS A 2 -7.86 0.88 -26.42
C LYS A 2 -8.28 0.38 -25.05
N ASP A 3 -8.45 1.28 -24.09
CA ASP A 3 -8.81 0.90 -22.71
C ASP A 3 -10.11 0.08 -22.64
N SER A 4 -11.14 0.46 -23.43
CA SER A 4 -12.39 -0.30 -23.47
C SER A 4 -12.26 -1.70 -24.08
N GLU A 5 -11.34 -1.88 -25.01
CA GLU A 5 -11.09 -3.19 -25.65
C GLU A 5 -10.41 -4.15 -24.66
N ILE A 6 -9.37 -3.68 -23.95
CA ILE A 6 -8.69 -4.52 -22.96
C ILE A 6 -9.57 -4.84 -21.76
N LEU A 7 -10.41 -3.89 -21.29
CA LEU A 7 -11.36 -4.17 -20.22
C LEU A 7 -12.39 -5.22 -20.62
N ASN A 8 -12.91 -5.16 -21.86
CA ASN A 8 -13.82 -6.18 -22.36
C ASN A 8 -13.16 -7.56 -22.45
N GLU A 9 -11.93 -7.62 -22.95
CA GLU A 9 -11.16 -8.86 -23.04
C GLU A 9 -10.88 -9.48 -21.67
N LEU A 10 -10.60 -8.65 -20.68
CA LEU A 10 -10.30 -9.07 -19.31
C LEU A 10 -11.56 -9.29 -18.43
N THR A 11 -12.76 -9.01 -18.91
CA THR A 11 -13.98 -9.18 -18.10
C THR A 11 -14.15 -10.59 -17.54
N PRO A 12 -13.95 -11.70 -18.29
CA PRO A 12 -14.05 -13.05 -17.73
C PRO A 12 -13.01 -13.34 -16.65
N VAL A 13 -11.81 -12.73 -16.77
CA VAL A 13 -10.76 -12.83 -15.76
C VAL A 13 -11.19 -12.08 -14.50
N ALA A 14 -11.68 -10.85 -14.64
CA ALA A 14 -12.16 -10.04 -13.51
C ALA A 14 -13.31 -10.75 -12.76
N GLU A 15 -14.25 -11.41 -13.46
CA GLU A 15 -15.31 -12.21 -12.87
C GLU A 15 -14.75 -13.37 -12.02
N SER A 16 -13.82 -14.13 -12.56
CA SER A 16 -13.18 -15.26 -11.86
C SER A 16 -12.38 -14.79 -10.64
N LEU A 17 -11.63 -13.68 -10.76
CA LEU A 17 -10.87 -13.11 -9.66
C LEU A 17 -11.77 -12.56 -8.55
N LEU A 18 -12.89 -11.93 -8.92
CA LEU A 18 -13.90 -11.47 -7.98
C LEU A 18 -14.54 -12.64 -7.23
N GLU A 19 -14.93 -13.72 -7.91
CA GLU A 19 -15.47 -14.90 -7.28
C GLU A 19 -14.47 -15.53 -6.29
N ARG A 20 -13.21 -15.66 -6.69
CA ARG A 20 -12.12 -16.13 -5.82
C ARG A 20 -11.98 -15.23 -4.59
N HIS A 21 -11.97 -13.92 -4.77
CA HIS A 21 -11.87 -12.96 -3.66
C HIS A 21 -13.03 -13.14 -2.68
N LEU A 22 -14.26 -13.12 -3.17
CA LEU A 22 -15.47 -13.25 -2.34
C LEU A 22 -15.53 -14.59 -1.60
N SER A 23 -15.08 -15.68 -2.20
CA SER A 23 -15.04 -17.01 -1.56
C SER A 23 -13.93 -17.17 -0.52
N THR A 24 -12.88 -16.33 -0.59
CA THR A 24 -11.69 -16.41 0.28
C THR A 24 -11.76 -15.40 1.43
N THR A 25 -12.41 -14.26 1.20
CA THR A 25 -12.53 -13.19 2.19
C THR A 25 -13.28 -13.67 3.42
N LYS A 26 -12.69 -13.39 4.60
CA LYS A 26 -13.32 -13.65 5.90
C LYS A 26 -14.00 -12.39 6.40
N GLU A 27 -15.22 -12.53 6.92
CA GLU A 27 -15.90 -11.45 7.59
C GLU A 27 -15.16 -11.07 8.87
N TRP A 28 -15.05 -9.78 9.13
CA TRP A 28 -14.49 -9.24 10.35
C TRP A 28 -14.97 -7.80 10.55
N PHE A 29 -14.92 -7.33 11.78
CA PHE A 29 -15.40 -6.00 12.15
C PHE A 29 -14.34 -5.24 12.93
N PRO A 30 -14.16 -3.91 12.71
CA PRO A 30 -13.20 -3.10 13.46
C PRO A 30 -13.35 -3.21 14.98
N HIS A 31 -14.58 -3.33 15.49
CA HIS A 31 -14.85 -3.43 16.93
C HIS A 31 -14.39 -4.74 17.57
N ASP A 32 -14.07 -5.78 16.78
CA ASP A 32 -13.48 -7.02 17.31
C ASP A 32 -11.99 -6.86 17.64
N TYR A 33 -11.35 -5.83 17.06
CA TYR A 33 -9.91 -5.59 17.15
C TYR A 33 -9.56 -4.35 17.97
N VAL A 34 -10.39 -3.30 17.92
CA VAL A 34 -10.11 -2.03 18.62
C VAL A 34 -10.40 -2.19 20.12
N PRO A 35 -9.42 -1.87 21.00
CA PRO A 35 -9.56 -2.08 22.44
C PRO A 35 -10.32 -0.92 23.12
N TYR A 36 -11.56 -0.68 22.74
CA TYR A 36 -12.37 0.47 23.21
C TYR A 36 -12.40 0.63 24.75
N GLY A 37 -12.25 -0.48 25.50
CA GLY A 37 -12.17 -0.42 26.95
C GLY A 37 -10.93 0.27 27.53
N ARG A 38 -9.90 0.52 26.74
CA ARG A 38 -8.72 1.32 27.11
C ARG A 38 -8.94 2.83 26.86
N GLY A 39 -10.02 3.17 26.17
CA GLY A 39 -10.31 4.56 25.79
C GLY A 39 -10.69 5.42 26.98
N ARG A 40 -10.41 6.71 26.85
CA ARG A 40 -10.86 7.74 27.76
C ARG A 40 -11.17 9.01 26.96
N ASP A 41 -11.93 9.94 27.54
CA ASP A 41 -12.29 11.19 26.90
C ASP A 41 -11.05 12.06 26.60
N HIS A 42 -11.12 12.77 25.48
CA HIS A 42 -10.12 13.77 25.10
C HIS A 42 -10.61 15.16 25.55
N GLU A 43 -9.97 15.70 26.56
CA GLU A 43 -10.30 17.05 27.04
C GLU A 43 -9.67 18.12 26.12
N SER A 44 -10.49 19.09 25.73
CA SER A 44 -10.03 20.21 24.89
C SER A 44 -8.93 21.01 25.60
N GLY A 45 -7.85 21.29 24.88
CA GLY A 45 -6.70 22.05 25.39
C GLY A 45 -5.68 21.21 26.16
N THR A 46 -5.89 19.91 26.33
CA THR A 46 -4.87 19.03 26.91
C THR A 46 -3.69 18.86 25.92
N THR A 47 -2.48 19.03 26.43
CA THR A 47 -1.27 18.72 25.65
C THR A 47 -0.98 17.24 25.77
N TRP A 48 -0.86 16.59 24.61
CA TRP A 48 -0.48 15.18 24.54
C TRP A 48 1.01 14.99 24.80
N SER A 49 1.36 13.90 25.47
CA SER A 49 2.75 13.40 25.58
C SER A 49 2.81 11.90 25.24
N PRO A 50 3.99 11.34 24.92
CA PRO A 50 4.15 9.89 24.75
C PRO A 50 3.67 9.05 25.92
N ASP A 51 3.69 9.59 27.14
CA ASP A 51 3.25 8.92 28.38
C ASP A 51 1.72 8.80 28.46
N ASP A 52 0.98 9.53 27.63
CA ASP A 52 -0.47 9.40 27.52
C ASP A 52 -0.93 8.15 26.79
N ALA A 53 -0.02 7.48 26.10
CA ALA A 53 -0.34 6.27 25.33
C ALA A 53 -0.63 5.06 26.25
N ASP A 54 -1.77 4.42 26.04
CA ASP A 54 -2.08 3.11 26.65
C ASP A 54 -1.90 1.98 25.65
N LEU A 55 -0.71 1.44 25.62
CA LEU A 55 -0.29 0.35 24.73
C LEU A 55 -0.14 -0.97 25.50
N GLY A 56 -0.88 -1.14 26.63
CA GLY A 56 -0.81 -2.35 27.43
C GLY A 56 0.53 -2.55 28.13
N GLY A 57 1.23 -1.46 28.47
CA GLY A 57 2.54 -1.47 29.13
C GLY A 57 3.72 -1.51 28.16
N PHE A 58 3.49 -1.40 26.86
CA PHE A 58 4.54 -1.29 25.84
C PHE A 58 4.79 0.18 25.48
N GLU A 59 6.02 0.46 25.06
CA GLU A 59 6.40 1.77 24.54
C GLU A 59 6.74 1.67 23.06
N ILE A 60 6.44 2.73 22.30
CA ILE A 60 6.81 2.83 20.89
C ILE A 60 7.65 4.08 20.64
N GLY A 61 8.65 3.93 19.79
CA GLY A 61 9.50 5.03 19.35
C GLY A 61 8.82 5.93 18.30
N PRO A 62 9.46 7.08 17.99
CA PRO A 62 8.97 8.00 16.97
C PRO A 62 8.85 7.36 15.58
N GLU A 63 9.64 6.33 15.28
CA GLU A 63 9.62 5.59 14.03
C GLU A 63 8.29 4.84 13.85
N VAL A 64 7.85 4.12 14.89
CA VAL A 64 6.59 3.37 14.87
C VAL A 64 5.39 4.33 14.88
N ARG A 65 5.46 5.44 15.64
CA ARG A 65 4.44 6.49 15.59
C ARG A 65 4.30 7.08 14.18
N SER A 66 5.42 7.38 13.53
CA SER A 66 5.43 7.84 12.13
C SER A 66 4.80 6.83 11.18
N ALA A 67 5.08 5.54 11.36
CA ALA A 67 4.50 4.50 10.52
C ALA A 67 2.98 4.37 10.74
N LEU A 68 2.50 4.41 11.98
CA LEU A 68 1.08 4.39 12.31
C LEU A 68 0.34 5.58 11.71
N LEU A 69 0.92 6.79 11.84
CA LEU A 69 0.37 8.00 11.24
C LEU A 69 0.27 7.88 9.71
N VAL A 70 1.36 7.54 9.05
CA VAL A 70 1.41 7.41 7.59
C VAL A 70 0.46 6.31 7.10
N ASN A 71 0.41 5.15 7.76
CA ASN A 71 -0.51 4.08 7.40
C ASN A 71 -1.97 4.56 7.47
N LEU A 72 -2.37 5.23 8.57
CA LEU A 72 -3.74 5.75 8.65
C LEU A 72 -4.03 6.80 7.58
N LEU A 73 -3.12 7.76 7.38
CA LEU A 73 -3.34 8.84 6.41
C LEU A 73 -3.40 8.31 4.97
N THR A 74 -2.71 7.22 4.69
CA THR A 74 -2.82 6.52 3.41
C THR A 74 -4.22 5.91 3.24
N GLU A 75 -4.73 5.21 4.25
CA GLU A 75 -6.08 4.62 4.21
C GLU A 75 -7.19 5.69 4.13
N ASP A 76 -7.05 6.79 4.85
CA ASP A 76 -8.01 7.90 4.84
C ASP A 76 -8.09 8.64 3.51
N ASN A 77 -7.14 8.46 2.61
CA ASN A 77 -7.17 9.02 1.26
C ASN A 77 -8.10 8.26 0.30
N LEU A 78 -8.84 7.29 0.80
CA LEU A 78 -9.77 6.43 0.07
C LEU A 78 -10.74 7.19 -0.87
N PRO A 79 -11.29 8.39 -0.55
CA PRO A 79 -12.17 9.11 -1.47
C PRO A 79 -11.53 9.39 -2.84
N TYR A 80 -10.22 9.64 -2.87
CA TYR A 80 -9.46 9.87 -4.11
C TYR A 80 -9.13 8.56 -4.81
N TYR A 81 -8.74 7.53 -4.07
CA TYR A 81 -8.45 6.21 -4.62
C TYR A 81 -9.70 5.60 -5.25
N PHE A 82 -10.84 5.66 -4.55
CA PHE A 82 -12.12 5.22 -5.09
C PHE A 82 -12.42 5.88 -6.45
N ARG A 83 -12.31 7.22 -6.53
CA ARG A 83 -12.54 7.95 -7.77
C ARG A 83 -11.62 7.47 -8.90
N THR A 84 -10.33 7.32 -8.62
CA THR A 84 -9.34 6.85 -9.60
C THR A 84 -9.64 5.42 -10.07
N VAL A 85 -9.89 4.50 -9.16
CA VAL A 85 -10.17 3.10 -9.49
C VAL A 85 -11.50 2.95 -10.24
N GLU A 86 -12.52 3.72 -9.87
CA GLU A 86 -13.80 3.77 -10.60
C GLU A 86 -13.64 4.35 -12.01
N GLN A 87 -12.79 5.35 -12.20
CA GLN A 87 -12.48 5.90 -13.52
C GLN A 87 -11.73 4.91 -14.41
N LEU A 88 -10.82 4.10 -13.82
CA LEU A 88 -10.07 3.08 -14.54
C LEU A 88 -10.95 1.91 -14.99
N PHE A 89 -11.80 1.40 -14.11
CA PHE A 89 -12.50 0.12 -14.33
C PHE A 89 -14.00 0.28 -14.65
N GLY A 90 -14.59 1.45 -14.39
CA GLY A 90 -16.01 1.69 -14.58
C GLY A 90 -16.88 1.25 -13.41
N LYS A 91 -18.20 1.36 -13.61
CA LYS A 91 -19.22 1.22 -12.55
C LYS A 91 -20.03 -0.07 -12.64
N ASP A 92 -19.93 -0.78 -13.74
CA ASP A 92 -20.84 -1.86 -14.12
C ASP A 92 -20.19 -3.24 -14.07
N GLY A 93 -21.01 -4.28 -14.02
CA GLY A 93 -20.57 -5.67 -14.08
C GLY A 93 -19.62 -6.07 -12.95
N ALA A 94 -18.70 -6.96 -13.26
CA ALA A 94 -17.68 -7.42 -12.32
C ALA A 94 -16.73 -6.29 -11.89
N TRP A 95 -16.39 -5.41 -12.81
CA TRP A 95 -15.53 -4.25 -12.54
C TRP A 95 -16.12 -3.32 -11.49
N GLY A 96 -17.36 -2.86 -11.68
CA GLY A 96 -18.01 -2.01 -10.70
C GLY A 96 -18.31 -2.73 -9.38
N THR A 97 -18.55 -4.04 -9.40
CA THR A 97 -18.71 -4.84 -8.18
C THR A 97 -17.40 -4.92 -7.42
N TRP A 98 -16.27 -5.13 -8.12
CA TRP A 98 -14.93 -5.10 -7.50
C TRP A 98 -14.63 -3.74 -6.87
N VAL A 99 -14.81 -2.66 -7.62
CA VAL A 99 -14.56 -1.29 -7.13
C VAL A 99 -15.30 -1.02 -5.82
N ARG A 100 -16.60 -1.35 -5.76
CA ARG A 100 -17.40 -1.16 -4.54
C ARG A 100 -16.98 -2.08 -3.40
N ARG A 101 -16.64 -3.33 -3.69
CA ARG A 101 -16.19 -4.30 -2.69
C ARG A 101 -14.86 -3.88 -2.07
N TRP A 102 -13.87 -3.60 -2.90
CA TRP A 102 -12.56 -3.10 -2.49
C TRP A 102 -12.69 -1.83 -1.65
N THR A 103 -13.46 -0.82 -2.11
CA THR A 103 -13.69 0.42 -1.36
C THR A 103 -14.29 0.19 0.03
N ALA A 104 -15.24 -0.76 0.15
CA ALA A 104 -15.84 -1.09 1.44
C ALA A 104 -14.85 -1.76 2.39
N GLU A 105 -13.92 -2.56 1.86
CA GLU A 105 -12.86 -3.20 2.64
C GLU A 105 -11.80 -2.20 3.10
N GLU A 106 -11.33 -1.31 2.21
CA GLU A 106 -10.42 -0.20 2.53
C GLU A 106 -10.99 0.73 3.62
N GLY A 107 -12.28 1.04 3.55
CA GLY A 107 -12.94 1.84 4.59
C GLY A 107 -12.88 1.21 5.98
N ARG A 108 -12.84 -0.13 6.09
CA ARG A 108 -12.64 -0.82 7.38
C ARG A 108 -11.22 -0.66 7.91
N HIS A 109 -10.22 -0.61 7.03
CA HIS A 109 -8.83 -0.41 7.41
C HIS A 109 -8.65 0.92 8.14
N SER A 110 -9.13 2.00 7.52
CA SER A 110 -9.15 3.33 8.13
C SER A 110 -9.87 3.33 9.48
N MET A 111 -11.08 2.74 9.56
CA MET A 111 -11.84 2.67 10.81
C MET A 111 -11.09 1.92 11.92
N ALA A 112 -10.46 0.79 11.60
CA ALA A 112 -9.75 -0.02 12.60
C ALA A 112 -8.48 0.67 13.09
N ILE A 113 -7.66 1.22 12.18
CA ILE A 113 -6.42 1.92 12.55
C ILE A 113 -6.76 3.19 13.33
N TYR A 114 -7.68 4.02 12.84
CA TYR A 114 -8.12 5.23 13.54
C TYR A 114 -8.68 4.91 14.94
N GLY A 115 -9.57 3.92 15.02
CA GLY A 115 -10.12 3.48 16.29
C GLY A 115 -9.03 3.05 17.28
N TYR A 116 -8.05 2.29 16.84
CA TYR A 116 -6.91 1.88 17.66
C TYR A 116 -6.10 3.10 18.14
N LEU A 117 -5.73 4.02 17.24
CA LEU A 117 -4.93 5.18 17.56
C LEU A 117 -5.63 6.13 18.54
N MET A 118 -6.92 6.39 18.33
CA MET A 118 -7.71 7.24 19.22
C MET A 118 -7.94 6.63 20.59
N THR A 119 -8.21 5.32 20.63
CA THR A 119 -8.46 4.60 21.89
C THR A 119 -7.21 4.50 22.74
N THR A 120 -6.07 4.16 22.12
CA THR A 120 -4.80 3.96 22.82
C THR A 120 -3.98 5.25 22.99
N ARG A 121 -4.33 6.34 22.31
CA ARG A 121 -3.52 7.56 22.27
C ARG A 121 -2.07 7.35 21.83
N ALA A 122 -1.85 6.37 20.97
CA ALA A 122 -0.52 6.05 20.45
C ALA A 122 0.18 7.22 19.74
N ILE A 123 -0.60 8.18 19.24
CA ILE A 123 -0.16 9.44 18.62
C ILE A 123 -0.97 10.61 19.19
N ASP A 124 -0.43 11.83 19.03
CA ASP A 124 -1.15 13.07 19.40
C ASP A 124 -2.46 13.18 18.59
N PRO A 125 -3.64 13.18 19.23
CA PRO A 125 -4.92 13.28 18.55
C PRO A 125 -5.11 14.56 17.74
N VAL A 126 -4.49 15.65 18.18
CA VAL A 126 -4.56 16.96 17.49
C VAL A 126 -3.69 16.94 16.23
N GLU A 127 -2.48 16.42 16.32
CA GLU A 127 -1.60 16.22 15.16
C GLU A 127 -2.24 15.29 14.15
N LEU A 128 -2.82 14.18 14.61
CA LEU A 128 -3.52 13.22 13.77
C LEU A 128 -4.64 13.88 12.98
N GLU A 129 -5.55 14.60 13.64
CA GLU A 129 -6.70 15.21 12.96
C GLU A 129 -6.29 16.34 12.01
N ARG A 130 -5.29 17.15 12.37
CA ARG A 130 -4.73 18.17 11.47
C ARG A 130 -4.13 17.53 10.22
N SER A 131 -3.41 16.44 10.38
CA SER A 131 -2.78 15.72 9.28
C SER A 131 -3.84 15.06 8.37
N ARG A 132 -4.89 14.46 8.95
CA ARG A 132 -6.03 13.90 8.21
C ARG A 132 -6.75 14.99 7.39
N MET A 133 -7.06 16.12 8.03
CA MET A 133 -7.70 17.23 7.32
C MET A 133 -6.82 17.78 6.19
N ALA A 134 -5.51 17.91 6.41
CA ALA A 134 -4.59 18.36 5.37
C ALA A 134 -4.53 17.35 4.20
N GLN A 135 -4.44 16.05 4.48
CA GLN A 135 -4.37 14.98 3.49
C GLN A 135 -5.66 14.94 2.66
N VAL A 136 -6.82 14.84 3.30
CA VAL A 136 -8.09 14.65 2.59
C VAL A 136 -8.56 15.93 1.89
N SER A 137 -8.22 17.12 2.39
CA SER A 137 -8.59 18.38 1.73
C SER A 137 -7.62 18.83 0.63
N GLY A 138 -6.40 18.33 0.63
CA GLY A 138 -5.32 18.78 -0.28
C GLY A 138 -4.87 17.76 -1.32
N GLY A 139 -5.25 16.50 -1.18
CA GLY A 139 -4.70 15.42 -1.98
C GLY A 139 -5.48 15.14 -3.26
N GLU A 140 -4.88 15.37 -4.42
CA GLU A 140 -5.30 14.73 -5.67
C GLU A 140 -4.36 13.57 -5.98
N THR A 141 -4.91 12.38 -6.16
CA THR A 141 -4.15 11.26 -6.73
C THR A 141 -4.07 11.44 -8.25
N PRO A 142 -2.90 11.22 -8.85
CA PRO A 142 -2.79 11.15 -10.30
C PRO A 142 -3.77 10.09 -10.85
N ASN A 143 -4.41 10.40 -11.95
CA ASN A 143 -5.23 9.42 -12.69
C ASN A 143 -4.34 8.79 -13.77
N PRO A 144 -3.70 7.63 -13.52
CA PRO A 144 -2.82 7.01 -14.48
C PRO A 144 -3.62 6.43 -15.65
N PRO A 145 -3.02 6.25 -16.84
CA PRO A 145 -3.57 5.41 -17.89
C PRO A 145 -3.86 3.99 -17.37
N LEU A 146 -4.87 3.32 -17.92
CA LEU A 146 -5.35 2.02 -17.46
C LEU A 146 -4.24 0.98 -17.29
N HIS A 147 -3.37 0.82 -18.29
CA HIS A 147 -2.26 -0.14 -18.24
C HIS A 147 -1.27 0.15 -17.11
N GLU A 148 -1.01 1.41 -16.84
CA GLU A 148 -0.18 1.83 -15.70
C GLU A 148 -0.90 1.58 -14.38
N GLY A 149 -2.23 1.77 -14.35
CA GLY A 149 -3.08 1.49 -13.19
C GLY A 149 -3.03 0.02 -12.76
N PHE A 150 -3.10 -0.93 -13.70
CA PHE A 150 -2.95 -2.36 -13.39
C PHE A 150 -1.62 -2.67 -12.67
N ILE A 151 -0.52 -2.12 -13.17
CA ILE A 151 0.80 -2.35 -12.58
C ILE A 151 0.93 -1.65 -11.23
N TYR A 152 0.52 -0.38 -11.15
CA TYR A 152 0.62 0.41 -9.92
C TYR A 152 -0.15 -0.24 -8.76
N LEU A 153 -1.43 -0.56 -8.97
CA LEU A 153 -2.27 -1.16 -7.93
C LEU A 153 -1.70 -2.48 -7.40
N ALA A 154 -1.22 -3.36 -8.29
CA ALA A 154 -0.61 -4.62 -7.87
C ALA A 154 0.65 -4.43 -6.99
N LEU A 155 1.48 -3.44 -7.29
CA LEU A 155 2.70 -3.13 -6.52
C LEU A 155 2.37 -2.39 -5.22
N GLN A 156 1.41 -1.46 -5.27
CA GLN A 156 1.02 -0.63 -4.14
C GLN A 156 0.36 -1.47 -3.05
N GLU A 157 -0.60 -2.33 -3.36
CA GLU A 157 -1.25 -3.22 -2.38
C GLU A 157 -0.24 -4.13 -1.65
N LEU A 158 0.75 -4.64 -2.38
CA LEU A 158 1.81 -5.41 -1.73
C LEU A 158 2.67 -4.56 -0.81
N ALA A 159 2.98 -3.32 -1.23
CA ALA A 159 3.77 -2.39 -0.42
C ALA A 159 3.03 -1.99 0.86
N THR A 160 1.73 -1.72 0.78
CA THR A 160 0.86 -1.40 1.92
C THR A 160 0.77 -2.58 2.88
N ARG A 161 0.52 -3.78 2.37
CA ARG A 161 0.54 -5.01 3.16
C ARG A 161 1.82 -5.16 3.97
N ILE A 162 2.98 -4.95 3.33
CA ILE A 162 4.29 -5.09 3.99
C ILE A 162 4.47 -4.01 5.05
N SER A 163 4.11 -2.75 4.74
CA SER A 163 4.15 -1.63 5.68
C SER A 163 3.31 -1.91 6.93
N HIS A 164 2.05 -2.32 6.76
CA HIS A 164 1.17 -2.64 7.87
C HIS A 164 1.72 -3.77 8.75
N ARG A 165 2.16 -4.86 8.14
CA ARG A 165 2.69 -6.01 8.88
C ARG A 165 3.97 -5.68 9.66
N ASN A 166 4.89 -4.95 9.04
CA ASN A 166 6.15 -4.57 9.68
C ASN A 166 5.91 -3.54 10.79
N THR A 167 4.98 -2.59 10.61
CA THR A 167 4.55 -1.68 11.66
C THR A 167 3.98 -2.45 12.85
N GLY A 168 3.06 -3.39 12.59
CA GLY A 168 2.48 -4.24 13.62
C GLY A 168 3.53 -5.04 14.40
N ALA A 169 4.53 -5.60 13.71
CA ALA A 169 5.59 -6.39 14.32
C ALA A 169 6.47 -5.58 15.28
N LEU A 170 6.63 -4.27 15.05
CA LEU A 170 7.43 -3.38 15.89
C LEU A 170 6.61 -2.66 16.97
N LEU A 171 5.29 -2.81 16.95
CA LEU A 171 4.40 -2.09 17.87
C LEU A 171 4.51 -2.57 19.32
N GLY A 172 4.87 -3.82 19.55
CA GLY A 172 4.95 -4.43 20.88
C GLY A 172 3.57 -4.77 21.50
N ASP A 173 2.57 -3.90 21.37
CA ASP A 173 1.20 -4.16 21.83
C ASP A 173 0.56 -5.30 21.01
N PRO A 174 0.18 -6.44 21.64
CA PRO A 174 -0.47 -7.53 20.91
C PRO A 174 -1.78 -7.14 20.23
N VAL A 175 -2.53 -6.21 20.79
CA VAL A 175 -3.79 -5.74 20.21
C VAL A 175 -3.52 -4.94 18.94
N GLY A 176 -2.59 -4.00 18.99
CA GLY A 176 -2.17 -3.25 17.80
C GLY A 176 -1.56 -4.15 16.71
N TYR A 177 -0.81 -5.18 17.12
CA TYR A 177 -0.31 -6.19 16.19
C TYR A 177 -1.46 -6.89 15.43
N GLU A 178 -2.51 -7.33 16.13
CA GLU A 178 -3.64 -8.00 15.48
C GLU A 178 -4.45 -7.06 14.58
N VAL A 179 -4.61 -5.77 14.93
CA VAL A 179 -5.19 -4.75 14.04
C VAL A 179 -4.40 -4.67 12.73
N MET A 180 -3.10 -4.41 12.81
CA MET A 180 -2.24 -4.23 11.63
C MET A 180 -2.12 -5.52 10.80
N LYS A 181 -2.10 -6.67 11.45
CA LYS A 181 -2.11 -7.98 10.80
C LYS A 181 -3.43 -8.25 10.07
N ARG A 182 -4.56 -7.83 10.64
CA ARG A 182 -5.88 -8.02 10.01
C ARG A 182 -5.98 -7.16 8.74
N VAL A 183 -5.63 -5.89 8.84
CA VAL A 183 -5.55 -4.98 7.67
C VAL A 183 -4.62 -5.57 6.61
N GLY A 184 -3.39 -5.89 6.96
CA GLY A 184 -2.44 -6.50 6.02
C GLY A 184 -2.86 -7.84 5.43
N SER A 185 -3.88 -8.50 5.99
CA SER A 185 -4.45 -9.72 5.42
C SER A 185 -5.46 -9.42 4.30
N ASP A 186 -6.22 -8.34 4.42
CA ASP A 186 -7.11 -7.87 3.35
C ASP A 186 -6.27 -7.32 2.19
N GLU A 187 -5.22 -6.52 2.48
CA GLU A 187 -4.24 -6.05 1.48
C GLU A 187 -3.63 -7.19 0.64
N ASN A 188 -3.40 -8.35 1.29
CA ASN A 188 -2.92 -9.51 0.55
C ASN A 188 -3.95 -10.03 -0.47
N LEU A 189 -5.24 -9.98 -0.16
CA LEU A 189 -6.29 -10.42 -1.08
C LEU A 189 -6.48 -9.42 -2.22
N HIS A 190 -6.39 -8.12 -1.93
CA HIS A 190 -6.40 -7.06 -2.94
C HIS A 190 -5.21 -7.20 -3.89
N GLN A 191 -4.01 -7.41 -3.34
CA GLN A 191 -2.80 -7.63 -4.12
C GLN A 191 -2.92 -8.85 -5.04
N LEU A 192 -3.49 -9.95 -4.57
CA LEU A 192 -3.69 -11.15 -5.38
C LEU A 192 -4.64 -10.87 -6.56
N PHE A 193 -5.69 -10.07 -6.35
CA PHE A 193 -6.59 -9.67 -7.42
C PHE A 193 -5.85 -8.84 -8.47
N TYR A 194 -5.22 -7.74 -8.08
CA TYR A 194 -4.54 -6.83 -9.02
C TYR A 194 -3.33 -7.47 -9.69
N ARG A 195 -2.57 -8.30 -8.99
CA ARG A 195 -1.43 -9.02 -9.55
C ARG A 195 -1.83 -9.96 -10.69
N ASP A 196 -2.88 -10.73 -10.46
CA ASP A 196 -3.32 -11.72 -11.44
C ASP A 196 -4.06 -11.05 -12.60
N LEU A 197 -4.77 -9.95 -12.33
CA LEU A 197 -5.34 -9.10 -13.37
C LEU A 197 -4.25 -8.48 -14.27
N ALA A 198 -3.18 -7.95 -13.68
CA ALA A 198 -2.05 -7.42 -14.42
C ALA A 198 -1.34 -8.52 -15.24
N ALA A 199 -1.21 -9.73 -14.69
CA ALA A 199 -0.66 -10.88 -15.43
C ALA A 199 -1.49 -11.20 -16.68
N ALA A 200 -2.81 -11.25 -16.56
CA ALA A 200 -3.70 -11.45 -17.70
C ALA A 200 -3.61 -10.30 -18.73
N ALA A 201 -3.52 -9.05 -18.26
CA ALA A 201 -3.31 -7.91 -19.14
C ALA A 201 -1.99 -7.96 -19.92
N ILE A 202 -0.93 -8.51 -19.32
CA ILE A 202 0.37 -8.73 -19.98
C ILE A 202 0.22 -9.76 -21.11
N GLU A 203 -0.60 -10.79 -20.95
CA GLU A 203 -0.87 -11.79 -22.00
C GLU A 203 -1.66 -11.17 -23.17
N VAL A 204 -2.60 -10.27 -22.88
CA VAL A 204 -3.46 -9.63 -23.90
C VAL A 204 -2.71 -8.54 -24.67
N ASP A 205 -1.96 -7.68 -24.00
CA ASP A 205 -1.20 -6.58 -24.64
C ASP A 205 0.22 -6.44 -24.06
N PRO A 206 1.13 -7.37 -24.39
CA PRO A 206 2.46 -7.43 -23.79
C PRO A 206 3.30 -6.19 -24.06
N ASN A 207 3.16 -5.54 -25.21
CA ASN A 207 3.97 -4.36 -25.55
C ASN A 207 3.57 -3.15 -24.69
N THR A 208 2.28 -2.83 -24.62
CA THR A 208 1.79 -1.69 -23.82
C THR A 208 1.99 -1.93 -22.34
N MET A 209 1.76 -3.16 -21.87
CA MET A 209 1.99 -3.53 -20.47
C MET A 209 3.47 -3.49 -20.08
N MET A 210 4.39 -3.86 -20.98
CA MET A 210 5.84 -3.73 -20.72
C MET A 210 6.27 -2.27 -20.59
N ILE A 211 5.73 -1.39 -21.42
CA ILE A 211 5.97 0.07 -21.32
C ILE A 211 5.42 0.61 -19.99
N ALA A 212 4.21 0.22 -19.63
CA ALA A 212 3.57 0.61 -18.37
C ALA A 212 4.38 0.12 -17.16
N MET A 213 4.85 -1.12 -17.20
CA MET A 213 5.68 -1.72 -16.16
C MET A 213 7.01 -0.99 -15.98
N GLU A 214 7.73 -0.70 -17.10
CA GLU A 214 8.97 0.08 -17.05
C GLU A 214 8.73 1.44 -16.38
N LYS A 215 7.67 2.13 -16.80
CA LYS A 215 7.32 3.44 -16.27
C LYS A 215 6.99 3.38 -14.79
N GLN A 216 6.15 2.44 -14.35
CA GLN A 216 5.76 2.30 -12.95
C GLN A 216 6.94 1.89 -12.06
N VAL A 217 7.79 0.95 -12.47
CA VAL A 217 8.99 0.58 -11.71
C VAL A 217 9.98 1.75 -11.60
N ARG A 218 10.03 2.62 -12.61
CA ARG A 218 10.91 3.80 -12.60
C ARG A 218 10.42 4.90 -11.67
N SER A 219 9.10 5.13 -11.62
CA SER A 219 8.48 6.27 -10.92
C SER A 219 7.61 5.86 -9.75
N PHE A 220 7.66 4.62 -9.30
CA PHE A 220 6.87 4.16 -8.16
C PHE A 220 7.08 5.04 -6.94
N ALA A 221 5.99 5.49 -6.38
CA ALA A 221 5.95 6.17 -5.10
C ALA A 221 4.81 5.59 -4.25
N MET A 222 5.06 5.42 -2.96
CA MET A 222 4.00 5.12 -2.02
C MET A 222 3.02 6.29 -1.95
N PRO A 223 1.72 6.03 -1.76
CA PRO A 223 0.76 7.09 -1.53
C PRO A 223 1.15 7.86 -0.25
N GLY A 224 1.51 9.11 -0.41
CA GLY A 224 2.00 9.93 0.72
C GLY A 224 2.20 11.40 0.36
N THR A 225 2.10 11.72 -0.92
CA THR A 225 2.13 13.11 -1.40
C THR A 225 0.92 13.86 -0.84
N GLY A 226 1.13 14.82 0.01
CA GLY A 226 0.08 15.56 0.71
C GLY A 226 0.08 15.32 2.22
N ILE A 227 0.70 14.25 2.70
CA ILE A 227 0.96 14.05 4.14
C ILE A 227 1.96 15.12 4.59
N PRO A 228 1.64 15.92 5.62
CA PRO A 228 2.59 16.88 6.18
C PRO A 228 3.88 16.17 6.63
N ASP A 229 5.01 16.79 6.34
CA ASP A 229 6.35 16.29 6.71
C ASP A 229 6.65 14.84 6.23
N PHE A 230 6.07 14.40 5.10
CA PHE A 230 6.19 13.03 4.59
C PHE A 230 7.64 12.54 4.52
N ASP A 231 8.57 13.35 4.03
CA ASP A 231 9.99 12.97 3.91
C ASP A 231 10.62 12.61 5.26
N ARG A 232 10.26 13.33 6.33
CA ARG A 232 10.69 13.03 7.69
C ARG A 232 10.11 11.69 8.17
N HIS A 233 8.82 11.48 7.97
CA HIS A 233 8.17 10.21 8.34
C HIS A 233 8.77 9.04 7.55
N ALA A 234 8.97 9.20 6.24
CA ALA A 234 9.57 8.17 5.39
C ALA A 234 11.00 7.81 5.84
N ALA A 235 11.80 8.81 6.25
CA ALA A 235 13.14 8.56 6.78
C ALA A 235 13.13 7.76 8.08
N LEU A 236 12.21 8.06 9.00
CA LEU A 236 12.02 7.32 10.26
C LEU A 236 11.56 5.89 10.01
N ILE A 237 10.58 5.70 9.13
CA ILE A 237 10.05 4.40 8.69
C ILE A 237 11.17 3.54 8.10
N ALA A 238 11.99 4.12 7.22
CA ALA A 238 13.11 3.43 6.59
C ALA A 238 14.22 3.07 7.60
N LYS A 239 14.53 3.97 8.54
CA LYS A 239 15.49 3.72 9.61
C LYS A 239 15.09 2.53 10.48
N ALA A 240 13.80 2.39 10.78
CA ALA A 240 13.26 1.28 11.57
C ALA A 240 13.16 -0.04 10.78
N GLY A 241 13.43 -0.05 9.47
CA GLY A 241 13.26 -1.24 8.64
C GLY A 241 11.79 -1.66 8.45
N ILE A 242 10.86 -0.72 8.62
CA ILE A 242 9.43 -0.97 8.36
C ILE A 242 9.18 -1.01 6.85
N TYR A 243 9.69 -0.01 6.14
CA TYR A 243 9.64 0.07 4.68
C TYR A 243 10.80 0.91 4.17
N ASP A 244 11.62 0.32 3.30
CA ASP A 244 12.81 0.95 2.74
C ASP A 244 13.12 0.46 1.33
N LEU A 245 14.20 0.94 0.74
CA LEU A 245 14.62 0.58 -0.62
C LEU A 245 14.98 -0.91 -0.75
N GLN A 246 15.49 -1.55 0.29
CA GLN A 246 15.77 -2.98 0.30
C GLN A 246 14.47 -3.78 0.26
N ILE A 247 13.55 -3.48 1.16
CA ILE A 247 12.22 -4.11 1.24
C ILE A 247 11.49 -3.93 -0.09
N HIS A 248 11.50 -2.71 -0.64
CA HIS A 248 10.86 -2.43 -1.92
C HIS A 248 11.41 -3.31 -3.05
N HIS A 249 12.73 -3.41 -3.15
CA HIS A 249 13.34 -4.25 -4.20
C HIS A 249 13.11 -5.75 -3.95
N GLU A 250 13.44 -6.24 -2.77
CA GLU A 250 13.49 -7.69 -2.47
C GLU A 250 12.12 -8.31 -2.25
N GLN A 251 11.15 -7.56 -1.71
CA GLN A 251 9.84 -8.09 -1.35
C GLN A 251 8.73 -7.67 -2.32
N ILE A 252 8.95 -6.66 -3.18
CA ILE A 252 7.95 -6.17 -4.14
C ILE A 252 8.45 -6.32 -5.57
N LEU A 253 9.48 -5.57 -5.99
CA LEU A 253 9.86 -5.53 -7.40
C LEU A 253 10.36 -6.89 -7.91
N ALA A 254 11.33 -7.49 -7.27
CA ALA A 254 11.89 -8.77 -7.72
C ALA A 254 10.86 -9.91 -7.65
N PRO A 255 10.03 -10.07 -6.58
CA PRO A 255 9.00 -11.10 -6.55
C PRO A 255 7.92 -10.92 -7.61
N VAL A 256 7.38 -9.71 -7.76
CA VAL A 256 6.23 -9.49 -8.65
C VAL A 256 6.69 -9.40 -10.10
N VAL A 257 7.63 -8.50 -10.40
CA VAL A 257 8.02 -8.19 -11.78
C VAL A 257 8.80 -9.33 -12.43
N LEU A 258 9.77 -9.93 -11.70
CA LEU A 258 10.63 -10.97 -12.28
C LEU A 258 10.06 -12.37 -12.07
N ARG A 259 9.61 -12.72 -10.85
CA ARG A 259 9.20 -14.12 -10.57
C ARG A 259 7.76 -14.41 -10.96
N GLN A 260 6.82 -13.49 -10.69
CA GLN A 260 5.40 -13.73 -10.94
C GLN A 260 5.00 -13.34 -12.37
N TRP A 261 5.39 -12.16 -12.84
CA TRP A 261 5.09 -11.71 -14.20
C TRP A 261 6.12 -12.15 -15.23
N GLY A 262 7.32 -12.59 -14.80
CA GLY A 262 8.37 -13.07 -15.71
C GLY A 262 8.81 -12.02 -16.73
N ALA A 263 8.90 -10.75 -16.34
CA ALA A 263 9.15 -9.64 -17.25
C ALA A 263 10.43 -9.79 -18.08
N ASP A 264 11.42 -10.51 -17.57
CA ASP A 264 12.66 -10.86 -18.25
C ASP A 264 12.48 -11.96 -19.33
N LYS A 265 11.37 -12.70 -19.28
CA LYS A 265 11.09 -13.86 -20.16
C LYS A 265 10.01 -13.60 -21.20
N ILE A 266 9.36 -12.43 -21.14
CA ILE A 266 8.35 -12.06 -22.13
C ILE A 266 9.02 -11.92 -23.49
N THR A 267 8.53 -12.69 -24.46
CA THR A 267 9.03 -12.72 -25.85
C THR A 267 8.03 -12.11 -26.81
N GLY A 268 8.42 -11.91 -28.07
CA GLY A 268 7.53 -11.34 -29.09
C GLY A 268 7.29 -9.84 -28.97
N LEU A 269 7.99 -9.16 -28.09
CA LEU A 269 7.96 -7.71 -27.99
C LEU A 269 8.62 -7.05 -29.21
N SER A 270 8.09 -5.93 -29.64
CA SER A 270 8.58 -5.15 -30.78
C SER A 270 8.71 -3.68 -30.44
N GLY A 271 9.56 -2.96 -31.15
CA GLY A 271 9.71 -1.51 -31.07
C GLY A 271 9.90 -1.02 -29.63
N ASP A 272 8.97 -0.17 -29.19
CA ASP A 272 9.03 0.47 -27.86
C ASP A 272 8.88 -0.53 -26.70
N GLY A 273 8.15 -1.63 -26.90
CA GLY A 273 7.98 -2.69 -25.89
C GLY A 273 9.31 -3.38 -25.60
N ALA A 274 10.08 -3.76 -26.63
CA ALA A 274 11.40 -4.39 -26.48
C ALA A 274 12.39 -3.41 -25.81
N ALA A 275 12.38 -2.16 -26.24
CA ALA A 275 13.21 -1.11 -25.63
C ALA A 275 12.83 -0.85 -24.16
N ALA A 276 11.55 -0.91 -23.82
CA ALA A 276 11.07 -0.79 -22.44
C ALA A 276 11.55 -1.96 -21.56
N GLN A 277 11.52 -3.20 -22.08
CA GLN A 277 12.05 -4.36 -21.37
C GLN A 277 13.55 -4.19 -21.04
N GLU A 278 14.35 -3.75 -21.98
CA GLU A 278 15.78 -3.49 -21.73
C GLU A 278 16.00 -2.43 -20.64
N ARG A 279 15.23 -1.32 -20.69
CA ARG A 279 15.30 -0.27 -19.66
C ARG A 279 14.84 -0.78 -18.29
N LEU A 280 13.78 -1.57 -18.26
CA LEU A 280 13.26 -2.21 -17.04
C LEU A 280 14.32 -3.10 -16.38
N MET A 281 14.97 -3.98 -17.16
CA MET A 281 16.03 -4.86 -16.62
C MET A 281 17.22 -4.04 -16.08
N LYS A 282 17.66 -3.01 -16.78
CA LYS A 282 18.70 -2.10 -16.28
C LYS A 282 18.29 -1.37 -15.01
N ARG A 283 17.02 -0.97 -14.92
CA ARG A 283 16.47 -0.30 -13.73
C ARG A 283 16.40 -1.23 -12.53
N LEU A 284 15.93 -2.47 -12.70
CA LEU A 284 15.88 -3.48 -11.64
C LEU A 284 17.28 -3.82 -11.10
N ALA A 285 18.26 -4.01 -11.98
CA ALA A 285 19.65 -4.22 -11.57
C ALA A 285 20.25 -3.00 -10.83
N THR A 286 19.82 -1.79 -11.18
CA THR A 286 20.22 -0.58 -10.45
C THR A 286 19.54 -0.49 -9.09
N SER A 287 18.24 -0.77 -9.02
CA SER A 287 17.48 -0.83 -7.77
C SER A 287 18.09 -1.83 -6.79
N GLU A 288 18.45 -3.02 -7.26
CA GLU A 288 19.12 -4.04 -6.44
C GLU A 288 20.42 -3.52 -5.81
N ARG A 289 21.29 -2.88 -6.61
CA ARG A 289 22.55 -2.31 -6.09
C ARG A 289 22.32 -1.19 -5.08
N VAL A 290 21.31 -0.34 -5.32
CA VAL A 290 20.96 0.75 -4.40
C VAL A 290 20.40 0.18 -3.11
N ALA A 291 19.49 -0.78 -3.20
CA ALA A 291 18.91 -1.50 -2.07
C ALA A 291 19.99 -2.13 -1.18
N LYS A 292 20.93 -2.84 -1.77
CA LYS A 292 22.06 -3.47 -1.05
C LYS A 292 22.93 -2.44 -0.33
N ARG A 293 23.30 -1.35 -1.01
CA ARG A 293 24.10 -0.27 -0.39
C ARG A 293 23.34 0.43 0.74
N PHE A 294 22.02 0.58 0.59
CA PHE A 294 21.18 1.15 1.64
C PHE A 294 21.18 0.26 2.88
N ALA A 295 20.97 -1.04 2.71
CA ALA A 295 21.00 -2.02 3.79
C ALA A 295 22.36 -2.02 4.53
N GLU A 296 23.46 -2.07 3.79
CA GLU A 296 24.82 -2.02 4.37
C GLU A 296 25.05 -0.78 5.23
N ARG A 297 24.56 0.40 4.78
CA ARG A 297 24.68 1.67 5.54
C ARG A 297 23.80 1.70 6.77
N ARG A 298 22.55 1.23 6.67
CA ARG A 298 21.62 1.15 7.80
C ARG A 298 22.19 0.24 8.88
N ASP A 299 22.65 -0.95 8.51
CA ASP A 299 23.15 -1.95 9.44
C ASP A 299 24.46 -1.49 10.11
N ALA A 300 25.33 -0.80 9.37
CA ALA A 300 26.51 -0.17 9.95
C ALA A 300 26.16 0.94 10.96
N ALA A 301 25.15 1.76 10.67
CA ALA A 301 24.69 2.80 11.59
C ALA A 301 24.09 2.22 12.88
N LEU A 302 23.33 1.12 12.77
CA LEU A 302 22.76 0.43 13.94
C LEU A 302 23.82 -0.25 14.81
N ALA A 303 24.90 -0.74 14.21
CA ALA A 303 26.00 -1.37 14.95
C ALA A 303 26.86 -0.36 15.74
N THR A 304 26.75 0.94 15.45
CA THR A 304 27.50 2.04 16.10
C THR A 304 26.67 2.86 17.08
N ALA A 305 25.37 2.63 17.17
CA ALA A 305 24.42 3.29 18.08
C ALA A 305 24.18 2.46 19.33
#